data_e8bbbf2a7516a3eeecb551482e87dd28
#
_entry.id   e8bbbf2a7516a3eeecb551482e87dd28
#
_cell.length_a   1.000
_cell.length_b   1.000
_cell.length_c   1.000
_cell.angle_alpha   90.00
_cell.angle_beta   90.00
_cell.angle_gamma   90.00
#
_symmetry.space_group_name_H-M   'P 1'
#
loop_
_entity.id
_entity.type
_entity.pdbx_description
1 polymer ?
#
loop_
_entity_poly.entity_id
_entity_poly.type
_entity_poly.pdbx_seq_one_letter_code
_entity_poly.pdbx_strand_id
1 'polypeptide(L)'
;VLRVLKNIIIFSVFWACIMAFSGISIISPLFFVLYFFILFVILSIYRIIIRHLLISYCAKGNHKHYTVFVGGGNNMQMLYEEMESSLASVYEVVGYFDILPNEELSSQCPYLGTPDCFADFMAGRTDIKHIFCSLSVEQGRYNVPITNYCENHLLYFHGVPNVFKGF
;
A
#
# COMPACT_ATOMS: atom_id res chain seq x y z
N VAL A 1 -16.88 -0.29 -5.22
CA VAL A 1 -18.32 -0.30 -5.53
C VAL A 1 -18.85 -1.73 -5.56
N LEU A 2 -18.23 -2.66 -6.32
CA LEU A 2 -18.72 -4.04 -6.48
C LEU A 2 -18.91 -4.81 -5.15
N ARG A 3 -17.98 -4.65 -4.19
CA ARG A 3 -18.09 -5.28 -2.86
C ARG A 3 -19.24 -4.71 -2.03
N VAL A 4 -19.54 -3.43 -2.16
CA VAL A 4 -20.68 -2.79 -1.48
C VAL A 4 -21.98 -3.30 -2.07
N LEU A 5 -22.07 -3.40 -3.40
CA LEU A 5 -23.24 -3.93 -4.10
C LEU A 5 -23.53 -5.38 -3.63
N LYS A 6 -22.51 -6.24 -3.58
CA LYS A 6 -22.63 -7.61 -3.09
C LYS A 6 -23.21 -7.66 -1.67
N ASN A 7 -22.69 -6.85 -0.75
CA ASN A 7 -23.16 -6.86 0.64
C ASN A 7 -24.61 -6.34 0.75
N ILE A 8 -24.99 -5.34 -0.03
CA ILE A 8 -26.36 -4.82 -0.06
C ILE A 8 -27.32 -5.87 -0.58
N ILE A 9 -26.96 -6.60 -1.65
CA ILE A 9 -27.80 -7.70 -2.18
C ILE A 9 -28.01 -8.78 -1.13
N ILE A 10 -26.95 -9.25 -0.46
CA ILE A 10 -27.05 -10.27 0.59
C ILE A 10 -27.96 -9.78 1.72
N PHE A 11 -27.78 -8.55 2.17
CA PHE A 11 -28.58 -7.96 3.24
C PHE A 11 -30.06 -7.80 2.82
N SER A 12 -30.33 -7.41 1.56
CA SER A 12 -31.69 -7.27 1.05
C SER A 12 -32.44 -8.61 0.97
N VAL A 13 -31.74 -9.67 0.53
CA VAL A 13 -32.30 -11.02 0.50
C VAL A 13 -32.61 -11.52 1.90
N PHE A 14 -31.70 -11.33 2.85
CA PHE A 14 -31.91 -11.71 4.25
C PHE A 14 -33.12 -10.98 4.87
N TRP A 15 -33.26 -9.70 4.61
CA TRP A 15 -34.37 -8.88 5.10
C TRP A 15 -35.70 -9.26 4.45
N ALA A 16 -35.68 -9.58 3.14
CA ALA A 16 -36.87 -10.10 2.43
C ALA A 16 -37.34 -11.43 3.01
N CYS A 17 -36.43 -12.34 3.36
CA CYS A 17 -36.74 -13.60 4.02
C CYS A 17 -37.40 -13.37 5.39
N ILE A 18 -36.87 -12.48 6.22
CA ILE A 18 -37.47 -12.16 7.53
C ILE A 18 -38.89 -11.64 7.36
N MET A 19 -39.13 -10.76 6.40
CA MET A 19 -40.47 -10.21 6.13
C MET A 19 -41.45 -11.24 5.63
N ALA A 20 -41.01 -12.17 4.78
CA ALA A 20 -41.85 -13.28 4.29
C ALA A 20 -42.27 -14.18 5.44
N PHE A 21 -41.42 -14.47 6.41
CA PHE A 21 -41.76 -15.28 7.59
C PHE A 21 -42.62 -14.55 8.63
N SER A 22 -42.52 -13.21 8.69
CA SER A 22 -43.24 -12.38 9.69
C SER A 22 -44.70 -12.14 9.33
N GLY A 23 -45.18 -12.52 8.14
CA GLY A 23 -46.58 -12.36 7.70
C GLY A 23 -47.05 -10.91 7.57
N ILE A 24 -46.13 -9.93 7.66
CA ILE A 24 -46.46 -8.51 7.59
C ILE A 24 -46.51 -8.06 6.13
N SER A 25 -47.67 -8.22 5.51
CA SER A 25 -47.90 -7.85 4.10
C SER A 25 -48.32 -6.38 3.87
N ILE A 26 -48.15 -5.51 4.85
CA ILE A 26 -48.71 -4.14 4.82
C ILE A 26 -47.81 -3.16 4.04
N ILE A 27 -46.54 -3.51 3.77
CA ILE A 27 -45.60 -2.58 3.15
C ILE A 27 -45.48 -2.87 1.65
N SER A 28 -45.74 -1.85 0.83
CA SER A 28 -45.60 -1.94 -0.63
C SER A 28 -44.18 -2.34 -1.03
N PRO A 29 -43.97 -3.29 -1.98
CA PRO A 29 -42.67 -3.68 -2.49
C PRO A 29 -41.87 -2.50 -3.08
N LEU A 30 -42.57 -1.46 -3.56
CA LEU A 30 -41.96 -0.24 -4.07
C LEU A 30 -41.19 0.53 -2.98
N PHE A 31 -41.67 0.51 -1.75
CA PHE A 31 -40.99 1.13 -0.61
C PHE A 31 -39.63 0.49 -0.34
N PHE A 32 -39.52 -0.84 -0.43
CA PHE A 32 -38.26 -1.55 -0.25
C PHE A 32 -37.26 -1.22 -1.35
N VAL A 33 -37.69 -1.18 -2.60
CA VAL A 33 -36.82 -0.83 -3.72
C VAL A 33 -36.25 0.57 -3.52
N LEU A 34 -37.09 1.54 -3.15
CA LEU A 34 -36.67 2.90 -2.90
C LEU A 34 -35.70 2.99 -1.72
N TYR A 35 -35.98 2.31 -0.61
CA TYR A 35 -35.14 2.26 0.57
C TYR A 35 -33.74 1.71 0.24
N PHE A 36 -33.66 0.57 -0.44
CA PHE A 36 -32.37 -0.02 -0.81
C PHE A 36 -31.61 0.82 -1.82
N PHE A 37 -32.30 1.50 -2.73
CA PHE A 37 -31.67 2.44 -3.65
C PHE A 37 -31.03 3.61 -2.93
N ILE A 38 -31.77 4.25 -2.01
CA ILE A 38 -31.25 5.35 -1.19
C ILE A 38 -30.05 4.88 -0.35
N LEU A 39 -30.15 3.71 0.28
CA LEU A 39 -29.09 3.13 1.10
C LEU A 39 -27.83 2.85 0.26
N PHE A 40 -27.98 2.34 -0.96
CA PHE A 40 -26.87 2.14 -1.90
C PHE A 40 -26.17 3.46 -2.24
N VAL A 41 -26.93 4.51 -2.55
CA VAL A 41 -26.38 5.82 -2.87
C VAL A 41 -25.61 6.40 -1.68
N ILE A 42 -26.20 6.37 -0.48
CA ILE A 42 -25.55 6.87 0.75
C ILE A 42 -24.24 6.12 1.03
N LEU A 43 -24.24 4.78 0.98
CA LEU A 43 -23.04 3.99 1.24
C LEU A 43 -21.96 4.18 0.17
N SER A 44 -22.35 4.40 -1.08
CA SER A 44 -21.41 4.69 -2.16
C SER A 44 -20.74 6.05 -1.97
N ILE A 45 -21.50 7.08 -1.64
CA ILE A 45 -20.99 8.42 -1.35
C ILE A 45 -20.07 8.38 -0.12
N TYR A 46 -20.50 7.75 0.97
CA TYR A 46 -19.71 7.58 2.19
C TYR A 46 -18.37 6.93 1.91
N ARG A 47 -18.33 5.87 1.10
CA ARG A 47 -17.09 5.20 0.72
C ARG A 47 -16.14 6.09 -0.08
N ILE A 48 -16.67 6.90 -1.00
CA ILE A 48 -15.87 7.84 -1.78
C ILE A 48 -15.29 8.92 -0.87
N ILE A 49 -16.12 9.48 0.01
CA ILE A 49 -15.70 10.51 0.98
C ILE A 49 -14.60 9.97 1.90
N ILE A 50 -14.79 8.79 2.50
CA ILE A 50 -13.77 8.17 3.39
C ILE A 50 -12.47 7.93 2.63
N ARG A 51 -12.53 7.45 1.40
CA ARG A 51 -11.33 7.26 0.58
C ARG A 51 -10.58 8.57 0.36
N HIS A 52 -11.29 9.63 -0.01
CA HIS A 52 -10.69 10.95 -0.20
C HIS A 52 -10.15 11.55 1.09
N LEU A 53 -10.87 11.39 2.20
CA LEU A 53 -10.42 11.86 3.51
C LEU A 53 -9.14 11.13 3.96
N LEU A 54 -9.07 9.80 3.81
CA LEU A 54 -7.88 9.02 4.15
C LEU A 54 -6.67 9.45 3.31
N ILE A 55 -6.84 9.57 1.99
CA ILE A 55 -5.77 10.03 1.09
C ILE A 55 -5.33 11.45 1.50
N SER A 56 -6.27 12.35 1.73
CA SER A 56 -5.99 13.74 2.11
C SER A 56 -5.34 13.85 3.49
N TYR A 57 -5.72 12.98 4.44
CA TYR A 57 -5.14 12.91 5.78
C TYR A 57 -3.68 12.40 5.73
N CYS A 58 -3.43 11.37 4.94
CA CYS A 58 -2.08 10.86 4.71
C CYS A 58 -1.20 11.88 3.96
N ALA A 59 -1.77 12.59 2.97
CA ALA A 59 -1.06 13.62 2.20
C ALA A 59 -0.65 14.85 3.03
N LYS A 60 -1.38 15.16 4.10
CA LYS A 60 -1.06 16.29 5.00
C LYS A 60 0.17 16.09 5.89
N GLY A 61 0.94 15.03 5.67
CA GLY A 61 2.32 14.90 6.15
C GLY A 61 2.50 14.46 7.60
N ASN A 62 1.43 14.19 8.34
CA ASN A 62 1.56 13.82 9.75
C ASN A 62 1.92 12.34 9.98
N HIS A 63 1.97 11.52 8.91
CA HIS A 63 2.29 10.09 8.97
C HIS A 63 3.05 9.62 7.72
N LYS A 64 3.94 10.43 7.18
CA LYS A 64 4.84 9.95 6.13
C LYS A 64 5.77 8.90 6.70
N HIS A 65 5.78 7.73 6.11
CA HIS A 65 6.70 6.67 6.44
C HIS A 65 7.97 6.82 5.60
N TYR A 66 9.04 7.26 6.22
CA TYR A 66 10.33 7.30 5.56
C TYR A 66 10.79 5.89 5.24
N THR A 67 11.25 5.72 4.01
CA THR A 67 11.64 4.42 3.48
C THR A 67 12.97 4.51 2.74
N VAL A 68 13.70 3.42 2.74
CA VAL A 68 14.98 3.27 2.03
C VAL A 68 14.89 2.06 1.12
N PHE A 69 15.45 2.22 -0.07
CA PHE A 69 15.56 1.17 -1.05
C PHE A 69 16.93 0.50 -0.98
N VAL A 70 16.97 -0.80 -1.19
CA VAL A 70 18.20 -1.60 -1.32
C VAL A 70 18.13 -2.39 -2.61
N GLY A 71 19.01 -2.02 -3.56
CA GLY A 71 18.99 -2.45 -4.94
C GLY A 71 18.40 -1.40 -5.86
N GLY A 72 19.08 -1.09 -6.96
CA GLY A 72 18.71 -0.09 -7.96
C GLY A 72 18.21 -0.68 -9.28
N GLY A 73 17.74 -1.91 -9.28
CA GLY A 73 17.24 -2.57 -10.49
C GLY A 73 15.94 -1.95 -11.03
N ASN A 74 15.60 -2.30 -12.26
CA ASN A 74 14.43 -1.79 -12.97
C ASN A 74 13.11 -1.96 -12.20
N ASN A 75 13.00 -3.01 -11.38
CA ASN A 75 11.82 -3.23 -10.53
C ASN A 75 11.69 -2.19 -9.42
N MET A 76 12.82 -1.67 -8.94
CA MET A 76 12.85 -0.65 -7.91
C MET A 76 12.43 0.71 -8.47
N GLN A 77 12.82 1.00 -9.69
CA GLN A 77 12.36 2.18 -10.42
C GLN A 77 10.84 2.14 -10.64
N MET A 78 10.31 1.01 -11.12
CA MET A 78 8.86 0.83 -11.29
C MET A 78 8.10 0.99 -9.97
N LEU A 79 8.67 0.46 -8.88
CA LEU A 79 8.11 0.61 -7.54
C LEU A 79 8.12 2.07 -7.08
N TYR A 80 9.20 2.80 -7.38
CA TYR A 80 9.31 4.23 -7.07
C TYR A 80 8.21 5.02 -7.79
N GLU A 81 8.06 4.81 -9.10
CA GLU A 81 7.02 5.45 -9.92
C GLU A 81 5.60 5.12 -9.43
N GLU A 82 5.35 3.87 -9.04
CA GLU A 82 4.07 3.45 -8.47
C GLU A 82 3.82 4.11 -7.11
N MET A 83 4.84 4.22 -6.25
CA MET A 83 4.75 4.91 -4.98
C MET A 83 4.48 6.41 -5.16
N GLU A 84 5.13 7.05 -6.12
CA GLU A 84 4.91 8.46 -6.42
C GLU A 84 3.49 8.72 -6.94
N SER A 85 2.98 7.84 -7.80
CA SER A 85 1.67 8.02 -8.43
C SER A 85 0.47 7.70 -7.51
N SER A 86 0.57 6.66 -6.68
CA SER A 86 -0.57 6.18 -5.90
C SER A 86 -0.37 6.15 -4.38
N LEU A 87 0.84 6.00 -3.92
CA LEU A 87 1.20 5.84 -2.50
C LEU A 87 2.12 6.95 -1.99
N ALA A 88 2.47 7.93 -2.79
CA ALA A 88 3.36 9.03 -2.42
C ALA A 88 2.90 9.80 -1.17
N SER A 89 1.61 9.80 -0.88
CA SER A 89 1.08 10.38 0.35
C SER A 89 1.41 9.60 1.62
N VAL A 90 1.85 8.34 1.49
CA VAL A 90 2.13 7.45 2.63
C VAL A 90 3.63 7.18 2.81
N TYR A 91 4.36 6.98 1.71
CA TYR A 91 5.78 6.66 1.73
C TYR A 91 6.61 7.81 1.14
N GLU A 92 7.71 8.15 1.81
CA GLU A 92 8.71 9.08 1.31
C GLU A 92 10.05 8.35 1.21
N VAL A 93 10.56 8.23 -0.02
CA VAL A 93 11.82 7.54 -0.28
C VAL A 93 12.99 8.48 0.02
N VAL A 94 13.77 8.14 1.02
CA VAL A 94 14.94 8.95 1.46
C VAL A 94 16.11 8.78 0.50
N GLY A 95 16.26 7.58 -0.06
CA GLY A 95 17.36 7.25 -0.97
C GLY A 95 17.47 5.75 -1.20
N TYR A 96 18.48 5.36 -1.98
CA TYR A 96 18.72 3.96 -2.26
C TYR A 96 20.19 3.56 -2.11
N PHE A 97 20.41 2.29 -1.77
CA PHE A 97 21.71 1.63 -1.74
C PHE A 97 21.81 0.65 -2.89
N ASP A 98 22.93 0.66 -3.59
CA ASP A 98 23.25 -0.38 -4.59
C ASP A 98 24.76 -0.53 -4.73
N ILE A 99 25.21 -1.62 -5.36
CA ILE A 99 26.63 -1.87 -5.65
C ILE A 99 27.16 -0.83 -6.63
N LEU A 100 26.35 -0.47 -7.63
CA LEU A 100 26.62 0.57 -8.62
C LEU A 100 25.44 1.54 -8.70
N PRO A 101 25.70 2.84 -8.83
CA PRO A 101 24.63 3.81 -9.00
C PRO A 101 23.89 3.56 -10.32
N ASN A 102 22.57 3.54 -10.26
CA ASN A 102 21.71 3.50 -11.45
C ASN A 102 21.39 4.94 -11.86
N GLU A 103 21.74 5.31 -13.09
CA GLU A 103 21.55 6.68 -13.60
C GLU A 103 20.08 7.11 -13.62
N GLU A 104 19.18 6.18 -14.01
CA GLU A 104 17.74 6.46 -14.09
C GLU A 104 17.14 6.70 -12.70
N LEU A 105 17.45 5.85 -11.74
CA LEU A 105 16.96 5.98 -10.37
C LEU A 105 17.62 7.15 -9.64
N SER A 106 18.90 7.44 -9.93
CA SER A 106 19.65 8.55 -9.33
C SER A 106 19.08 9.92 -9.72
N SER A 107 18.38 10.02 -10.83
CA SER A 107 17.71 11.26 -11.24
C SER A 107 16.49 11.60 -10.37
N GLN A 108 15.90 10.61 -9.74
CA GLN A 108 14.66 10.71 -8.97
C GLN A 108 14.88 10.53 -7.46
N CYS A 109 15.88 9.73 -7.08
CA CYS A 109 16.14 9.32 -5.71
C CYS A 109 17.64 9.38 -5.42
N PRO A 110 18.11 9.99 -4.31
CA PRO A 110 19.53 10.09 -4.00
C PRO A 110 20.19 8.74 -3.76
N TYR A 111 21.35 8.54 -4.37
CA TYR A 111 22.19 7.39 -4.10
C TYR A 111 22.91 7.57 -2.76
N LEU A 112 22.74 6.64 -1.83
CA LEU A 112 23.27 6.71 -0.46
C LEU A 112 24.57 5.93 -0.29
N GLY A 113 24.95 5.10 -1.25
CA GLY A 113 26.17 4.32 -1.20
C GLY A 113 25.96 2.81 -1.42
N THR A 114 26.97 2.05 -1.09
CA THR A 114 26.91 0.58 -1.20
C THR A 114 26.12 -0.05 -0.04
N PRO A 115 25.57 -1.26 -0.21
CA PRO A 115 24.84 -1.95 0.85
C PRO A 115 25.67 -2.21 2.13
N ASP A 116 26.99 -2.17 2.06
CA ASP A 116 27.89 -2.28 3.24
C ASP A 116 27.71 -1.08 4.20
N CYS A 117 27.41 0.10 3.66
CA CYS A 117 27.20 1.33 4.45
C CYS A 117 25.79 1.41 5.07
N PHE A 118 24.92 0.45 4.80
CA PHE A 118 23.52 0.47 5.24
C PHE A 118 23.39 0.57 6.77
N ALA A 119 24.12 -0.26 7.50
CA ALA A 119 24.03 -0.31 8.96
C ALA A 119 24.49 1.02 9.61
N ASP A 120 25.59 1.60 9.10
CA ASP A 120 26.11 2.87 9.58
C ASP A 120 25.15 4.04 9.32
N PHE A 121 24.53 4.04 8.14
CA PHE A 121 23.53 5.04 7.79
C PHE A 121 22.28 4.95 8.66
N MET A 122 21.83 3.74 8.95
CA MET A 122 20.64 3.49 9.78
C MET A 122 20.88 3.72 11.27
N ALA A 123 22.12 3.59 11.76
CA ALA A 123 22.43 3.78 13.18
C ALA A 123 22.12 5.20 13.69
N GLY A 124 22.13 6.20 12.80
CA GLY A 124 21.81 7.59 13.14
C GLY A 124 20.34 7.98 12.90
N ARG A 125 19.49 7.07 12.39
CA ARG A 125 18.13 7.38 11.93
C ARG A 125 17.08 6.46 12.55
N THR A 126 16.19 7.04 13.34
CA THR A 126 15.05 6.37 13.96
C THR A 126 13.72 6.63 13.24
N ASP A 127 13.75 7.53 12.27
CA ASP A 127 12.61 7.97 11.46
C ASP A 127 12.25 6.96 10.35
N ILE A 128 13.24 6.19 9.86
CA ILE A 128 13.07 5.21 8.80
C ILE A 128 12.57 3.88 9.42
N LYS A 129 11.42 3.40 8.93
CA LYS A 129 10.81 2.16 9.43
C LYS A 129 10.61 1.09 8.36
N HIS A 130 10.58 1.48 7.09
CA HIS A 130 10.31 0.59 5.97
C HIS A 130 11.52 0.47 5.06
N ILE A 131 11.89 -0.75 4.71
CA ILE A 131 13.02 -1.05 3.85
C ILE A 131 12.54 -1.97 2.74
N PHE A 132 12.71 -1.52 1.50
CA PHE A 132 12.38 -2.30 0.32
C PHE A 132 13.66 -2.83 -0.31
N CYS A 133 13.78 -4.13 -0.45
CA CYS A 133 14.96 -4.80 -0.95
C CYS A 133 14.65 -5.57 -2.23
N SER A 134 15.39 -5.27 -3.30
CA SER A 134 15.33 -5.94 -4.61
C SER A 134 16.68 -6.52 -5.03
N LEU A 135 17.54 -6.86 -4.06
CA LEU A 135 18.81 -7.49 -4.39
C LEU A 135 18.58 -8.89 -4.97
N SER A 136 19.33 -9.20 -6.03
CA SER A 136 19.28 -10.53 -6.66
C SER A 136 19.82 -11.61 -5.73
N VAL A 137 19.50 -12.87 -6.03
CA VAL A 137 20.01 -14.03 -5.28
C VAL A 137 21.55 -14.09 -5.30
N GLU A 138 22.18 -13.63 -6.38
CA GLU A 138 23.64 -13.54 -6.51
C GLU A 138 24.24 -12.51 -5.53
N GLN A 139 23.47 -11.55 -5.10
CA GLN A 139 23.82 -10.52 -4.10
C GLN A 139 23.38 -10.92 -2.68
N GLY A 140 23.07 -12.20 -2.46
CA GLY A 140 22.56 -12.74 -1.19
C GLY A 140 23.46 -12.48 0.02
N ARG A 141 24.77 -12.26 -0.19
CA ARG A 141 25.70 -11.87 0.88
C ARG A 141 25.30 -10.57 1.58
N TYR A 142 24.59 -9.67 0.90
CA TYR A 142 24.11 -8.41 1.48
C TYR A 142 22.72 -8.56 2.10
N ASN A 143 21.88 -9.46 1.57
CA ASN A 143 20.52 -9.65 2.06
C ASN A 143 20.50 -10.12 3.52
N VAL A 144 21.34 -11.08 3.89
CA VAL A 144 21.37 -11.65 5.25
C VAL A 144 21.72 -10.59 6.31
N PRO A 145 22.81 -9.81 6.17
CA PRO A 145 23.13 -8.75 7.14
C PRO A 145 22.04 -7.70 7.26
N ILE A 146 21.44 -7.29 6.14
CA ILE A 146 20.37 -6.28 6.12
C ILE A 146 19.10 -6.80 6.80
N THR A 147 18.70 -8.05 6.49
CA THR A 147 17.55 -8.68 7.12
C THR A 147 17.75 -8.82 8.63
N ASN A 148 18.91 -9.30 9.07
CA ASN A 148 19.24 -9.41 10.49
C ASN A 148 19.22 -8.04 11.18
N TYR A 149 19.73 -7.00 10.51
CA TYR A 149 19.67 -5.63 11.04
C TYR A 149 18.22 -5.17 11.22
N CYS A 150 17.38 -5.42 10.21
CA CYS A 150 15.95 -5.04 10.24
C CYS A 150 15.20 -5.77 11.37
N GLU A 151 15.44 -7.06 11.57
CA GLU A 151 14.84 -7.86 12.64
C GLU A 151 15.26 -7.36 14.03
N ASN A 152 16.55 -7.09 14.22
CA ASN A 152 17.09 -6.62 15.49
C ASN A 152 16.56 -5.22 15.88
N HIS A 153 16.22 -4.39 14.90
CA HIS A 153 15.75 -3.01 15.11
C HIS A 153 14.25 -2.84 14.87
N LEU A 154 13.50 -3.94 14.70
CA LEU A 154 12.05 -3.94 14.46
C LEU A 154 11.64 -3.08 13.24
N LEU A 155 12.43 -3.14 12.16
CA LEU A 155 12.15 -2.47 10.91
C LEU A 155 11.33 -3.39 9.99
N TYR A 156 10.43 -2.79 9.22
CA TYR A 156 9.63 -3.53 8.25
C TYR A 156 10.44 -3.79 6.98
N PHE A 157 10.84 -5.04 6.80
CA PHE A 157 11.56 -5.49 5.61
C PHE A 157 10.57 -5.98 4.55
N HIS A 158 10.65 -5.41 3.35
CA HIS A 158 9.82 -5.76 2.19
C HIS A 158 10.71 -6.27 1.05
N GLY A 159 10.63 -7.56 0.78
CA GLY A 159 11.29 -8.15 -0.40
C GLY A 159 10.50 -7.79 -1.67
N VAL A 160 11.16 -7.11 -2.60
CA VAL A 160 10.59 -6.83 -3.93
C VAL A 160 11.05 -7.92 -4.87
N PRO A 161 10.14 -8.79 -5.37
CA PRO A 161 10.51 -9.89 -6.22
C PRO A 161 11.06 -9.36 -7.55
N ASN A 162 12.17 -9.95 -7.98
CA ASN A 162 12.73 -9.64 -9.29
C ASN A 162 11.89 -10.36 -10.35
N VAL A 163 10.84 -9.71 -10.81
CA VAL A 163 9.99 -10.26 -11.86
C VAL A 163 10.75 -10.11 -13.16
N PHE A 164 11.49 -11.15 -13.53
CA PHE A 164 12.00 -11.25 -14.89
C PHE A 164 10.80 -11.20 -15.84
N LYS A 165 10.60 -10.10 -16.54
CA LYS A 165 9.85 -10.11 -17.80
C LYS A 165 10.70 -10.89 -18.81
N GLY A 166 10.66 -12.22 -18.70
CA GLY A 166 10.97 -13.07 -19.83
C GLY A 166 9.83 -12.93 -20.82
N PHE A 167 10.06 -12.15 -21.85
CA PHE A 167 9.60 -12.35 -23.24
C PHE A 167 10.21 -11.26 -24.10
#